data_7c239191196f3003ae0636e264b8348f
#
_entry.id   7c239191196f3003ae0636e264b8348f
#
_cell.length_a   1.000
_cell.length_b   1.000
_cell.length_c   1.000
_cell.angle_alpha   90.00
_cell.angle_beta   90.00
_cell.angle_gamma   90.00
#
_symmetry.space_group_name_H-M   'P 1'
#
loop_
_entity.id
_entity.type
_entity.pdbx_description
1 polymer ?
#
loop_
_entity_poly.entity_id
_entity_poly.type
_entity_poly.pdbx_seq_one_letter_code
_entity_poly.pdbx_strand_id
1 'polypeptide(L)'
;MRIYFFIIVSIIYIFFQNFLFSNSNEIQNSNIPNKPNIFDKINDKDNLKDMILNISLYLENGGDINITDNEGNTLLMKSVSLGYYDLADYILTMSADISITNNNGENVLILSADYPYIINLLLNNIDNLDIADNEGKTALFHACEFGNLNSVKLLIKSGSDINKRDIFGKTILMYAVESENLELIKYLIEDIKVDINEKDDWGQNAIFFATKISVARYLIYKDIDYSATNSIGLKAYEVLKYNGYNNLSTYLRKLEKK
;
A
#
# COMPACT_ATOMS: atom_id res chain seq x y z
N MET A 1 11.15 -25.98 5.57
CA MET A 1 11.81 -24.93 6.35
C MET A 1 10.82 -24.17 7.27
N ARG A 2 9.61 -23.76 6.82
CA ARG A 2 8.58 -23.11 7.65
C ARG A 2 8.13 -23.91 8.86
N ILE A 3 7.92 -25.24 8.74
CA ILE A 3 7.49 -26.10 9.84
C ILE A 3 8.54 -26.17 10.97
N TYR A 4 9.83 -26.16 10.63
CA TYR A 4 10.92 -26.13 11.62
C TYR A 4 11.00 -24.80 12.38
N PHE A 5 10.65 -23.69 11.73
CA PHE A 5 10.63 -22.36 12.36
C PHE A 5 9.52 -22.28 13.42
N PHE A 6 8.31 -22.76 13.11
CA PHE A 6 7.19 -22.82 14.07
C PHE A 6 7.47 -23.75 15.26
N ILE A 7 8.13 -24.89 15.02
CA ILE A 7 8.52 -25.81 16.09
C ILE A 7 9.59 -25.17 16.99
N ILE A 8 10.55 -24.45 16.44
CA ILE A 8 11.58 -23.74 17.22
C ILE A 8 10.96 -22.61 18.05
N VAL A 9 10.06 -21.83 17.48
CA VAL A 9 9.33 -20.76 18.19
C VAL A 9 8.47 -21.34 19.32
N SER A 10 7.77 -22.45 19.07
CA SER A 10 6.98 -23.15 20.10
C SER A 10 7.83 -23.77 21.21
N ILE A 11 9.01 -24.30 20.88
CA ILE A 11 9.95 -24.85 21.87
C ILE A 11 10.57 -23.71 22.70
N ILE A 12 10.93 -22.59 22.09
CA ILE A 12 11.41 -21.39 22.79
C ILE A 12 10.33 -20.85 23.72
N TYR A 13 9.06 -20.82 23.27
CA TYR A 13 7.93 -20.41 24.09
C TYR A 13 7.74 -21.30 25.32
N ILE A 14 7.80 -22.64 25.18
CA ILE A 14 7.68 -23.58 26.29
C ILE A 14 8.87 -23.50 27.25
N PHE A 15 10.10 -23.33 26.75
CA PHE A 15 11.29 -23.15 27.59
C PHE A 15 11.25 -21.83 28.35
N PHE A 16 10.72 -20.77 27.76
CA PHE A 16 10.60 -19.45 28.36
C PHE A 16 9.53 -19.39 29.43
N GLN A 17 8.38 -20.07 29.22
CA GLN A 17 7.34 -20.23 30.23
C GLN A 17 7.88 -20.89 31.51
N ASN A 18 8.71 -21.93 31.37
CA ASN A 18 9.34 -22.61 32.51
C ASN A 18 10.40 -21.75 33.22
N PHE A 19 11.09 -20.88 32.49
CA PHE A 19 12.07 -19.93 33.06
C PHE A 19 11.39 -18.80 33.85
N LEU A 20 10.25 -18.28 33.33
CA LEU A 20 9.49 -17.19 34.00
C LEU A 20 8.78 -17.68 35.28
N PHE A 21 8.25 -18.92 35.29
CA PHE A 21 7.65 -19.49 36.51
C PHE A 21 8.65 -19.65 37.65
N SER A 22 9.94 -19.77 37.35
CA SER A 22 10.99 -19.87 38.39
C SER A 22 11.41 -18.51 38.97
N ASN A 23 11.10 -17.38 38.30
CA ASN A 23 11.55 -16.04 38.69
C ASN A 23 10.43 -15.06 39.08
N SER A 24 9.16 -15.51 39.15
CA SER A 24 8.00 -14.64 39.41
C SER A 24 7.84 -14.14 40.84
N ASN A 25 8.74 -14.46 41.78
CA ASN A 25 8.60 -14.09 43.20
C ASN A 25 9.38 -12.82 43.62
N GLU A 26 10.03 -12.08 42.74
CA GLU A 26 10.85 -10.96 43.17
C GLU A 26 10.61 -9.57 42.57
N ILE A 27 9.52 -9.34 41.83
CA ILE A 27 9.25 -7.99 41.29
C ILE A 27 7.85 -7.51 41.68
N GLN A 28 7.68 -7.16 42.97
CA GLN A 28 6.67 -6.18 43.35
C GLN A 28 7.34 -4.85 43.66
N ASN A 29 6.86 -3.78 43.01
CA ASN A 29 7.09 -2.37 43.27
C ASN A 29 8.46 -1.77 42.90
N SER A 30 8.56 -1.23 41.72
CA SER A 30 9.32 0.00 41.53
C SER A 30 8.67 0.87 40.47
N ASN A 31 8.42 2.15 40.75
CA ASN A 31 8.11 3.23 39.80
C ASN A 31 9.10 3.16 38.63
N ILE A 32 8.65 2.73 37.46
CA ILE A 32 9.46 2.72 36.25
C ILE A 32 9.21 4.04 35.52
N PRO A 33 10.16 5.00 35.60
CA PRO A 33 10.12 6.15 34.72
C PRO A 33 10.48 5.70 33.32
N ASN A 34 9.62 6.00 32.33
CA ASN A 34 9.76 5.72 30.91
C ASN A 34 9.87 4.23 30.57
N LYS A 35 8.73 3.54 30.45
CA LYS A 35 8.67 2.31 29.63
C LYS A 35 9.18 2.71 28.23
N PRO A 36 10.26 2.09 27.70
CA PRO A 36 10.68 2.36 26.33
C PRO A 36 9.49 2.09 25.43
N ASN A 37 9.19 3.04 24.54
CA ASN A 37 8.12 2.89 23.56
C ASN A 37 8.42 1.64 22.74
N ILE A 38 7.47 0.73 22.62
CA ILE A 38 7.66 -0.53 21.87
C ILE A 38 8.07 -0.25 20.42
N PHE A 39 7.65 0.88 19.83
CA PHE A 39 8.03 1.30 18.50
C PHE A 39 9.53 1.63 18.37
N ASP A 40 10.20 2.07 19.46
CA ASP A 40 11.65 2.28 19.48
C ASP A 40 12.43 0.96 19.39
N LYS A 41 11.75 -0.16 19.63
CA LYS A 41 12.29 -1.52 19.54
C LYS A 41 12.14 -2.15 18.18
N ILE A 42 11.42 -1.49 17.25
CA ILE A 42 11.29 -1.88 15.86
C ILE A 42 12.05 -0.82 15.04
N ASN A 43 13.34 -0.99 14.88
CA ASN A 43 14.18 -0.07 14.13
C ASN A 43 15.23 -0.85 13.30
N ASP A 44 15.86 -0.17 12.34
CA ASP A 44 16.80 -0.77 11.37
C ASP A 44 18.04 -1.44 11.99
N LYS A 45 18.29 -1.26 13.30
CA LYS A 45 19.47 -1.78 13.99
C LYS A 45 19.21 -3.09 14.71
N ASP A 46 17.93 -3.40 14.95
CA ASP A 46 17.57 -4.61 15.70
C ASP A 46 17.51 -5.80 14.73
N ASN A 47 17.99 -6.94 15.17
CA ASN A 47 17.77 -8.17 14.41
C ASN A 47 16.34 -8.68 14.67
N LEU A 48 15.80 -9.48 13.74
CA LEU A 48 14.46 -10.02 13.81
C LEU A 48 14.15 -10.73 15.13
N LYS A 49 15.13 -11.46 15.69
CA LYS A 49 14.96 -12.20 16.96
C LYS A 49 14.71 -11.25 18.13
N ASP A 50 15.47 -10.15 18.16
CA ASP A 50 15.36 -9.16 19.23
C ASP A 50 14.05 -8.39 19.12
N MET A 51 13.61 -8.06 17.88
CA MET A 51 12.29 -7.45 17.66
C MET A 51 11.15 -8.37 18.13
N ILE A 52 11.18 -9.65 17.73
CA ILE A 52 10.18 -10.65 18.17
C ILE A 52 10.22 -10.79 19.70
N LEU A 53 11.38 -10.90 20.31
CA LEU A 53 11.52 -11.01 21.76
C LEU A 53 10.94 -9.77 22.45
N ASN A 54 11.25 -8.57 21.99
CA ASN A 54 10.73 -7.33 22.57
C ASN A 54 9.20 -7.26 22.49
N ILE A 55 8.61 -7.66 21.36
CA ILE A 55 7.15 -7.70 21.19
C ILE A 55 6.55 -8.78 22.10
N SER A 56 7.13 -9.99 22.17
CA SER A 56 6.66 -11.06 23.06
C SER A 56 6.64 -10.59 24.51
N LEU A 57 7.73 -10.01 25.00
CA LEU A 57 7.82 -9.49 26.37
C LEU A 57 6.82 -8.35 26.63
N TYR A 58 6.61 -7.49 25.64
CA TYR A 58 5.61 -6.44 25.74
C TYR A 58 4.20 -7.01 25.91
N LEU A 59 3.83 -8.02 25.10
CA LEU A 59 2.51 -8.68 25.18
C LEU A 59 2.34 -9.49 26.47
N GLU A 60 3.36 -10.23 26.91
CA GLU A 60 3.36 -10.95 28.20
C GLU A 60 3.14 -10.03 29.41
N ASN A 61 3.60 -8.78 29.33
CA ASN A 61 3.36 -7.75 30.34
C ASN A 61 2.02 -7.01 30.17
N GLY A 62 1.08 -7.56 29.39
CA GLY A 62 -0.25 -7.00 29.19
C GLY A 62 -0.29 -5.85 28.19
N GLY A 63 0.71 -5.75 27.30
CA GLY A 63 0.69 -4.80 26.19
C GLY A 63 -0.37 -5.16 25.14
N ASP A 64 -0.86 -4.16 24.43
CA ASP A 64 -1.82 -4.30 23.34
C ASP A 64 -1.09 -4.45 22.01
N ILE A 65 -1.34 -5.54 21.24
CA ILE A 65 -0.77 -5.76 19.91
C ILE A 65 -1.19 -4.66 18.91
N ASN A 66 -2.33 -4.03 19.16
CA ASN A 66 -2.93 -3.00 18.34
C ASN A 66 -2.58 -1.57 18.81
N ILE A 67 -1.63 -1.44 19.73
CA ILE A 67 -1.13 -0.11 20.14
C ILE A 67 -0.69 0.69 18.92
N THR A 68 -0.91 2.00 18.94
CA THR A 68 -0.50 2.91 17.86
C THR A 68 0.57 3.89 18.32
N ASP A 69 1.43 4.30 17.38
CA ASP A 69 2.35 5.43 17.56
C ASP A 69 1.64 6.79 17.42
N ASN A 70 2.39 7.89 17.46
CA ASN A 70 1.84 9.25 17.34
C ASN A 70 1.24 9.54 15.95
N GLU A 71 1.60 8.76 14.93
CA GLU A 71 1.07 8.85 13.57
C GLU A 71 -0.15 7.95 13.38
N GLY A 72 -0.54 7.21 14.42
CA GLY A 72 -1.63 6.23 14.38
C GLY A 72 -1.21 4.88 13.78
N ASN A 73 0.08 4.65 13.48
CA ASN A 73 0.52 3.38 12.93
C ASN A 73 0.57 2.30 14.01
N THR A 74 0.03 1.11 13.72
CA THR A 74 0.20 -0.07 14.55
C THR A 74 1.59 -0.69 14.39
N LEU A 75 1.95 -1.63 15.28
CA LEU A 75 3.18 -2.41 15.12
C LEU A 75 3.24 -3.15 13.79
N LEU A 76 2.10 -3.65 13.31
CA LEU A 76 1.99 -4.30 12.01
C LEU A 76 2.27 -3.33 10.86
N MET A 77 1.65 -2.15 10.87
CA MET A 77 1.88 -1.10 9.87
C MET A 77 3.36 -0.68 9.83
N LYS A 78 3.96 -0.50 11.00
CA LYS A 78 5.38 -0.12 11.11
C LYS A 78 6.30 -1.20 10.54
N SER A 79 6.02 -2.48 10.83
CA SER A 79 6.82 -3.59 10.29
C SER A 79 6.74 -3.66 8.76
N VAL A 80 5.56 -3.42 8.17
CA VAL A 80 5.37 -3.37 6.71
C VAL A 80 6.11 -2.19 6.10
N SER A 81 5.96 -0.99 6.66
CA SER A 81 6.60 0.24 6.15
C SER A 81 8.13 0.17 6.18
N LEU A 82 8.70 -0.56 7.14
CA LEU A 82 10.15 -0.79 7.26
C LEU A 82 10.65 -1.99 6.45
N GLY A 83 9.75 -2.74 5.80
CA GLY A 83 10.10 -3.92 5.01
C GLY A 83 10.42 -5.16 5.84
N TYR A 84 10.03 -5.21 7.11
CA TYR A 84 10.26 -6.35 8.02
C TYR A 84 9.15 -7.40 7.88
N TYR A 85 9.12 -8.08 6.74
CA TYR A 85 8.02 -8.99 6.36
C TYR A 85 7.88 -10.19 7.29
N ASP A 86 9.00 -10.75 7.77
CA ASP A 86 8.96 -11.85 8.74
C ASP A 86 8.41 -11.40 10.09
N LEU A 87 8.65 -10.14 10.48
CA LEU A 87 8.07 -9.53 11.67
C LEU A 87 6.56 -9.29 11.48
N ALA A 88 6.16 -8.80 10.30
CA ALA A 88 4.75 -8.62 9.97
C ALA A 88 3.99 -9.96 10.01
N ASP A 89 4.56 -11.04 9.45
CA ASP A 89 3.99 -12.40 9.52
C ASP A 89 3.84 -12.86 10.97
N TYR A 90 4.87 -12.64 11.82
CA TYR A 90 4.80 -12.93 13.25
C TYR A 90 3.67 -12.16 13.94
N ILE A 91 3.58 -10.84 13.72
CA ILE A 91 2.53 -9.98 14.34
C ILE A 91 1.13 -10.42 13.91
N LEU A 92 0.95 -10.83 12.64
CA LEU A 92 -0.32 -11.38 12.15
C LEU A 92 -0.73 -12.66 12.88
N THR A 93 0.24 -13.53 13.29
CA THR A 93 -0.07 -14.72 14.09
C THR A 93 -0.60 -14.38 15.49
N MET A 94 -0.36 -13.16 15.98
CA MET A 94 -0.85 -12.67 17.28
C MET A 94 -2.23 -12.00 17.19
N SER A 95 -2.96 -12.21 16.09
CA SER A 95 -4.31 -11.66 15.86
C SER A 95 -4.36 -10.14 15.88
N ALA A 96 -3.34 -9.47 15.33
CA ALA A 96 -3.35 -8.02 15.11
C ALA A 96 -4.54 -7.63 14.24
N ASP A 97 -5.21 -6.53 14.61
CA ASP A 97 -6.33 -5.97 13.85
C ASP A 97 -5.82 -5.25 12.60
N ILE A 98 -6.13 -5.82 11.43
CA ILE A 98 -5.72 -5.32 10.12
C ILE A 98 -6.63 -4.20 9.59
N SER A 99 -7.75 -3.91 10.27
CA SER A 99 -8.72 -2.88 9.88
C SER A 99 -8.38 -1.49 10.44
N ILE A 100 -7.49 -1.41 11.42
CA ILE A 100 -7.07 -0.13 12.00
C ILE A 100 -6.46 0.75 10.92
N THR A 101 -6.76 2.04 10.97
CA THR A 101 -6.20 3.06 10.08
C THR A 101 -5.34 4.05 10.86
N ASN A 102 -4.26 4.53 10.25
CA ASN A 102 -3.43 5.59 10.78
C ASN A 102 -4.06 6.99 10.58
N ASN A 103 -3.35 8.05 10.96
CA ASN A 103 -3.84 9.43 10.83
C ASN A 103 -4.09 9.88 9.38
N ASN A 104 -3.50 9.19 8.40
CA ASN A 104 -3.74 9.40 6.98
C ASN A 104 -4.96 8.61 6.46
N GLY A 105 -5.61 7.81 7.30
CA GLY A 105 -6.66 6.88 6.87
C GLY A 105 -6.15 5.58 6.26
N GLU A 106 -4.83 5.34 6.26
CA GLU A 106 -4.21 4.17 5.66
C GLU A 106 -4.28 2.97 6.61
N ASN A 107 -4.77 1.83 6.15
CA ASN A 107 -4.64 0.56 6.82
C ASN A 107 -3.39 -0.22 6.34
N VAL A 108 -3.13 -1.36 6.94
CA VAL A 108 -1.97 -2.18 6.58
C VAL A 108 -2.01 -2.67 5.14
N LEU A 109 -3.19 -2.87 4.53
CA LEU A 109 -3.32 -3.27 3.13
C LEU A 109 -2.89 -2.15 2.18
N ILE A 110 -3.28 -0.90 2.46
CA ILE A 110 -2.82 0.28 1.71
C ILE A 110 -1.30 0.40 1.78
N LEU A 111 -0.73 0.33 2.98
CA LEU A 111 0.72 0.40 3.19
C LEU A 111 1.49 -0.76 2.52
N SER A 112 0.82 -1.88 2.28
CA SER A 112 1.42 -3.04 1.58
C SER A 112 1.29 -3.00 0.05
N ALA A 113 0.74 -1.94 -0.54
CA ALA A 113 0.38 -1.88 -1.96
C ALA A 113 1.56 -2.17 -2.92
N ASP A 114 2.80 -1.86 -2.53
CA ASP A 114 4.00 -2.21 -3.32
C ASP A 114 4.59 -3.59 -2.96
N TYR A 115 4.00 -4.32 -2.02
CA TYR A 115 4.53 -5.57 -1.49
C TYR A 115 3.59 -6.76 -1.72
N PRO A 116 3.60 -7.41 -2.90
CA PRO A 116 2.66 -8.49 -3.25
C PRO A 116 2.67 -9.65 -2.25
N TYR A 117 3.81 -9.92 -1.62
CA TYR A 117 3.93 -10.97 -0.60
C TYR A 117 3.07 -10.66 0.63
N ILE A 118 3.12 -9.42 1.12
CA ILE A 118 2.32 -9.00 2.29
C ILE A 118 0.84 -8.95 1.93
N ILE A 119 0.48 -8.40 0.76
CA ILE A 119 -0.91 -8.44 0.28
C ILE A 119 -1.45 -9.88 0.35
N ASN A 120 -0.70 -10.85 -0.18
CA ASN A 120 -1.13 -12.24 -0.18
C ASN A 120 -1.31 -12.83 1.24
N LEU A 121 -0.52 -12.39 2.24
CA LEU A 121 -0.72 -12.78 3.64
C LEU A 121 -2.00 -12.18 4.22
N LEU A 122 -2.29 -10.92 3.89
CA LEU A 122 -3.44 -10.19 4.43
C LEU A 122 -4.77 -10.67 3.84
N LEU A 123 -4.78 -11.06 2.57
CA LEU A 123 -6.01 -11.43 1.83
C LEU A 123 -6.85 -12.55 2.48
N ASN A 124 -6.23 -13.40 3.30
CA ASN A 124 -6.95 -14.46 4.00
C ASN A 124 -7.74 -13.97 5.23
N ASN A 125 -7.46 -12.75 5.69
CA ASN A 125 -7.99 -12.21 6.94
C ASN A 125 -8.68 -10.84 6.76
N ILE A 126 -8.90 -10.40 5.53
CA ILE A 126 -9.47 -9.10 5.25
C ILE A 126 -10.86 -9.24 4.63
N ASP A 127 -11.84 -8.58 5.23
CA ASP A 127 -13.23 -8.61 4.77
C ASP A 127 -13.54 -7.51 3.74
N ASN A 128 -12.82 -6.38 3.82
CA ASN A 128 -13.03 -5.23 2.95
C ASN A 128 -11.71 -4.75 2.35
N LEU A 129 -11.55 -4.98 1.06
CA LEU A 129 -10.37 -4.56 0.28
C LEU A 129 -10.39 -3.08 -0.12
N ASP A 130 -11.55 -2.44 -0.01
CA ASP A 130 -11.82 -1.11 -0.56
C ASP A 130 -11.91 -0.03 0.53
N ILE A 131 -11.26 -0.25 1.68
CA ILE A 131 -10.99 0.81 2.67
C ILE A 131 -10.11 1.84 1.96
N ALA A 132 -10.51 3.11 2.08
CA ALA A 132 -9.81 4.22 1.44
C ALA A 132 -9.12 5.10 2.49
N ASP A 133 -8.00 5.68 2.11
CA ASP A 133 -7.31 6.70 2.88
C ASP A 133 -8.05 8.06 2.83
N ASN A 134 -7.47 9.09 3.43
CA ASN A 134 -8.05 10.44 3.47
C ASN A 134 -8.13 11.11 2.09
N GLU A 135 -7.43 10.59 1.09
CA GLU A 135 -7.50 11.04 -0.31
C GLU A 135 -8.50 10.21 -1.13
N GLY A 136 -9.19 9.25 -0.51
CA GLY A 136 -10.13 8.37 -1.20
C GLY A 136 -9.45 7.22 -1.95
N LYS A 137 -8.15 7.03 -1.79
CA LYS A 137 -7.39 5.98 -2.47
C LYS A 137 -7.46 4.67 -1.69
N THR A 138 -7.80 3.58 -2.37
CA THR A 138 -7.71 2.21 -1.83
C THR A 138 -6.32 1.62 -2.08
N ALA A 139 -6.03 0.46 -1.55
CA ALA A 139 -4.79 -0.27 -1.84
C ALA A 139 -4.57 -0.50 -3.35
N LEU A 140 -5.65 -0.66 -4.12
CA LEU A 140 -5.57 -0.80 -5.58
C LEU A 140 -5.07 0.48 -6.26
N PHE A 141 -5.48 1.67 -5.80
CA PHE A 141 -4.96 2.94 -6.31
C PHE A 141 -3.46 3.07 -6.05
N HIS A 142 -3.03 2.81 -4.82
CA HIS A 142 -1.60 2.86 -4.46
C HIS A 142 -0.78 1.83 -5.25
N ALA A 143 -1.28 0.62 -5.46
CA ALA A 143 -0.61 -0.38 -6.29
C ALA A 143 -0.48 0.08 -7.77
N CYS A 144 -1.48 0.80 -8.30
CA CYS A 144 -1.41 1.42 -9.63
C CYS A 144 -0.42 2.59 -9.66
N GLU A 145 -0.38 3.44 -8.64
CA GLU A 145 0.54 4.56 -8.49
C GLU A 145 2.00 4.09 -8.42
N PHE A 146 2.28 3.02 -7.67
CA PHE A 146 3.60 2.37 -7.64
C PHE A 146 3.94 1.62 -8.95
N GLY A 147 2.96 1.39 -9.82
CA GLY A 147 3.14 0.61 -11.03
C GLY A 147 3.34 -0.88 -10.76
N ASN A 148 2.95 -1.39 -9.60
CA ASN A 148 3.17 -2.78 -9.23
C ASN A 148 2.09 -3.71 -9.81
N LEU A 149 2.35 -4.23 -11.02
CA LEU A 149 1.42 -5.13 -11.73
C LEU A 149 1.03 -6.36 -10.92
N ASN A 150 1.96 -6.92 -10.12
CA ASN A 150 1.67 -8.12 -9.33
C ASN A 150 0.69 -7.82 -8.19
N SER A 151 0.88 -6.71 -7.48
CA SER A 151 -0.06 -6.23 -6.46
C SER A 151 -1.43 -5.93 -7.05
N VAL A 152 -1.48 -5.23 -8.20
CA VAL A 152 -2.73 -4.93 -8.91
C VAL A 152 -3.46 -6.21 -9.28
N LYS A 153 -2.78 -7.21 -9.85
CA LYS A 153 -3.37 -8.50 -10.20
C LYS A 153 -3.93 -9.24 -8.99
N LEU A 154 -3.21 -9.24 -7.87
CA LEU A 154 -3.67 -9.86 -6.63
C LEU A 154 -4.94 -9.18 -6.09
N LEU A 155 -4.95 -7.86 -5.99
CA LEU A 155 -6.07 -7.08 -5.47
C LEU A 155 -7.32 -7.25 -6.35
N ILE A 156 -7.19 -7.10 -7.67
CA ILE A 156 -8.32 -7.28 -8.60
C ILE A 156 -8.87 -8.71 -8.54
N LYS A 157 -7.98 -9.72 -8.56
CA LYS A 157 -8.40 -11.14 -8.45
C LYS A 157 -9.12 -11.44 -7.14
N SER A 158 -8.79 -10.72 -6.08
CA SER A 158 -9.42 -10.86 -4.75
C SER A 158 -10.71 -10.07 -4.60
N GLY A 159 -11.11 -9.28 -5.61
CA GLY A 159 -12.39 -8.60 -5.64
C GLY A 159 -12.37 -7.11 -5.29
N SER A 160 -11.20 -6.46 -5.32
CA SER A 160 -11.15 -4.99 -5.19
C SER A 160 -11.97 -4.31 -6.28
N ASP A 161 -12.72 -3.27 -5.92
CA ASP A 161 -13.57 -2.51 -6.84
C ASP A 161 -12.72 -1.62 -7.77
N ILE A 162 -12.69 -2.00 -9.05
CA ILE A 162 -11.95 -1.28 -10.09
C ILE A 162 -12.57 0.05 -10.49
N ASN A 163 -13.83 0.31 -10.09
CA ASN A 163 -14.60 1.50 -10.46
C ASN A 163 -14.58 2.58 -9.37
N LYS A 164 -13.87 2.36 -8.29
CA LYS A 164 -13.67 3.38 -7.27
C LYS A 164 -13.02 4.63 -7.88
N ARG A 165 -13.28 5.76 -7.26
CA ARG A 165 -12.67 7.06 -7.58
C ARG A 165 -12.11 7.68 -6.30
N ASP A 166 -11.01 8.37 -6.42
CA ASP A 166 -10.46 9.17 -5.32
C ASP A 166 -11.30 10.44 -5.09
N ILE A 167 -10.91 11.26 -4.13
CA ILE A 167 -11.61 12.54 -3.82
C ILE A 167 -11.57 13.57 -4.96
N PHE A 168 -10.79 13.33 -6.01
CA PHE A 168 -10.67 14.17 -7.20
C PHE A 168 -11.35 13.56 -8.42
N GLY A 169 -12.03 12.42 -8.24
CA GLY A 169 -12.65 11.68 -9.33
C GLY A 169 -11.67 10.90 -10.21
N LYS A 170 -10.37 10.80 -9.85
CA LYS A 170 -9.40 10.03 -10.64
C LYS A 170 -9.67 8.54 -10.57
N THR A 171 -9.37 7.85 -11.68
CA THR A 171 -9.51 6.39 -11.81
C THR A 171 -8.17 5.68 -11.64
N ILE A 172 -8.21 4.34 -11.42
CA ILE A 172 -7.00 3.50 -11.35
C ILE A 172 -6.16 3.58 -12.62
N LEU A 173 -6.78 3.78 -13.81
CA LEU A 173 -6.05 3.93 -15.06
C LEU A 173 -5.21 5.22 -15.08
N MET A 174 -5.72 6.32 -14.53
CA MET A 174 -4.98 7.58 -14.45
C MET A 174 -3.72 7.43 -13.61
N TYR A 175 -3.79 6.76 -12.47
CA TYR A 175 -2.64 6.44 -11.62
C TYR A 175 -1.66 5.48 -12.31
N ALA A 176 -2.17 4.44 -13.00
CA ALA A 176 -1.33 3.54 -13.78
C ALA A 176 -0.58 4.28 -14.92
N VAL A 177 -1.21 5.30 -15.52
CA VAL A 177 -0.56 6.14 -16.54
C VAL A 177 0.52 7.03 -15.92
N GLU A 178 0.29 7.60 -14.74
CA GLU A 178 1.31 8.36 -13.98
C GLU A 178 2.51 7.50 -13.59
N SER A 179 2.30 6.23 -13.24
CA SER A 179 3.38 5.29 -12.93
C SER A 179 4.29 4.95 -14.13
N GLU A 180 3.83 5.24 -15.35
CA GLU A 180 4.53 4.97 -16.61
C GLU A 180 4.78 3.46 -16.89
N ASN A 181 4.20 2.54 -16.11
CA ASN A 181 4.33 1.11 -16.35
C ASN A 181 3.40 0.67 -17.48
N LEU A 182 3.96 0.52 -18.68
CA LEU A 182 3.19 0.18 -19.88
C LEU A 182 2.53 -1.21 -19.79
N GLU A 183 3.13 -2.17 -19.08
CA GLU A 183 2.53 -3.51 -18.91
C GLU A 183 1.30 -3.46 -17.99
N LEU A 184 1.35 -2.66 -16.91
CA LEU A 184 0.21 -2.41 -16.07
C LEU A 184 -0.92 -1.72 -16.85
N ILE A 185 -0.59 -0.67 -17.61
CA ILE A 185 -1.57 0.06 -18.45
C ILE A 185 -2.24 -0.91 -19.44
N LYS A 186 -1.46 -1.77 -20.10
CA LYS A 186 -1.99 -2.80 -21.02
C LYS A 186 -2.92 -3.75 -20.29
N TYR A 187 -2.52 -4.27 -19.15
CA TYR A 187 -3.34 -5.18 -18.33
C TYR A 187 -4.70 -4.55 -17.99
N LEU A 188 -4.72 -3.30 -17.52
CA LEU A 188 -5.98 -2.62 -17.19
C LEU A 188 -6.89 -2.41 -18.42
N ILE A 189 -6.31 -2.06 -19.58
CA ILE A 189 -7.09 -1.77 -20.80
C ILE A 189 -7.50 -3.06 -21.53
N GLU A 190 -6.61 -4.03 -21.69
CA GLU A 190 -6.83 -5.20 -22.54
C GLU A 190 -7.50 -6.36 -21.79
N ASP A 191 -7.07 -6.64 -20.56
CA ASP A 191 -7.56 -7.79 -19.80
C ASP A 191 -8.74 -7.39 -18.88
N ILE A 192 -8.61 -6.28 -18.14
CA ILE A 192 -9.65 -5.80 -17.22
C ILE A 192 -10.73 -5.00 -17.95
N LYS A 193 -10.37 -4.34 -19.07
CA LYS A 193 -11.26 -3.56 -19.94
C LYS A 193 -11.87 -2.35 -19.25
N VAL A 194 -11.06 -1.62 -18.47
CA VAL A 194 -11.47 -0.33 -17.90
C VAL A 194 -11.80 0.66 -19.02
N ASP A 195 -12.74 1.57 -18.79
CA ASP A 195 -13.04 2.62 -19.77
C ASP A 195 -11.86 3.62 -19.83
N ILE A 196 -11.22 3.66 -21.01
CA ILE A 196 -10.07 4.49 -21.27
C ILE A 196 -10.40 5.99 -21.30
N ASN A 197 -11.67 6.33 -21.54
CA ASN A 197 -12.14 7.72 -21.72
C ASN A 197 -12.84 8.29 -20.48
N GLU A 198 -12.86 7.58 -19.36
CA GLU A 198 -13.34 8.13 -18.10
C GLU A 198 -12.61 9.42 -17.74
N LYS A 199 -13.34 10.36 -17.14
CA LYS A 199 -12.84 11.67 -16.77
C LYS A 199 -12.88 11.86 -15.26
N ASP A 200 -11.87 12.53 -14.74
CA ASP A 200 -11.85 13.04 -13.38
C ASP A 200 -12.79 14.26 -13.21
N ASP A 201 -12.84 14.84 -12.02
CA ASP A 201 -13.70 15.99 -11.70
C ASP A 201 -13.28 17.27 -12.44
N TRP A 202 -12.06 17.31 -12.96
CA TRP A 202 -11.60 18.39 -13.85
C TRP A 202 -11.84 18.14 -15.33
N GLY A 203 -12.53 17.04 -15.68
CA GLY A 203 -12.82 16.65 -17.07
C GLY A 203 -11.62 16.07 -17.81
N GLN A 204 -10.58 15.65 -17.11
CA GLN A 204 -9.36 15.10 -17.69
C GLN A 204 -9.46 13.58 -17.77
N ASN A 205 -9.20 12.99 -18.95
CA ASN A 205 -9.02 11.55 -19.08
C ASN A 205 -7.54 11.15 -18.91
N ALA A 206 -7.24 9.86 -19.01
CA ALA A 206 -5.90 9.34 -18.74
C ALA A 206 -4.76 9.96 -19.59
N ILE A 207 -5.05 10.53 -20.77
CA ILE A 207 -4.00 11.17 -21.61
C ILE A 207 -3.39 12.41 -20.98
N PHE A 208 -4.12 13.11 -20.11
CA PHE A 208 -3.64 14.30 -19.40
C PHE A 208 -2.52 13.98 -18.40
N PHE A 209 -2.45 12.75 -17.96
CA PHE A 209 -1.50 12.25 -16.95
C PHE A 209 -0.28 11.54 -17.57
N ALA A 210 -0.28 11.34 -18.89
CA ALA A 210 0.86 10.74 -19.57
C ALA A 210 2.07 11.67 -19.53
N THR A 211 3.26 11.13 -19.21
CA THR A 211 4.52 11.87 -19.19
C THR A 211 5.47 11.38 -20.28
N LYS A 212 5.30 10.12 -20.74
CA LYS A 212 6.10 9.51 -21.82
C LYS A 212 5.33 9.40 -23.12
N ILE A 213 6.05 9.66 -24.23
CA ILE A 213 5.49 9.51 -25.59
C ILE A 213 5.07 8.05 -25.87
N SER A 214 5.78 7.07 -25.33
CA SER A 214 5.43 5.64 -25.49
C SER A 214 4.06 5.29 -24.90
N VAL A 215 3.76 5.82 -23.69
CA VAL A 215 2.47 5.67 -23.03
C VAL A 215 1.38 6.38 -23.84
N ALA A 216 1.59 7.63 -24.20
CA ALA A 216 0.63 8.39 -25.00
C ALA A 216 0.31 7.71 -26.35
N ARG A 217 1.35 7.20 -27.04
CA ARG A 217 1.14 6.43 -28.30
C ARG A 217 0.27 5.21 -28.09
N TYR A 218 0.50 4.47 -27.00
CA TYR A 218 -0.30 3.31 -26.72
C TYR A 218 -1.76 3.66 -26.41
N LEU A 219 -1.98 4.70 -25.58
CA LEU A 219 -3.33 5.19 -25.28
C LEU A 219 -4.07 5.62 -26.56
N ILE A 220 -3.40 6.35 -27.47
CA ILE A 220 -3.95 6.77 -28.75
C ILE A 220 -4.26 5.57 -29.65
N TYR A 221 -3.38 4.57 -29.68
CA TYR A 221 -3.63 3.30 -30.40
C TYR A 221 -4.85 2.55 -29.85
N LYS A 222 -5.20 2.76 -28.58
CA LYS A 222 -6.39 2.22 -27.90
C LYS A 222 -7.59 3.18 -27.92
N ASP A 223 -7.60 4.13 -28.85
CA ASP A 223 -8.71 5.05 -29.13
C ASP A 223 -9.08 5.97 -27.94
N ILE A 224 -8.09 6.40 -27.12
CA ILE A 224 -8.33 7.46 -26.16
C ILE A 224 -8.66 8.77 -26.89
N ASP A 225 -9.63 9.51 -26.38
CA ASP A 225 -9.93 10.85 -26.89
C ASP A 225 -8.83 11.84 -26.45
N TYR A 226 -7.79 11.94 -27.27
CA TYR A 226 -6.68 12.88 -27.04
C TYR A 226 -7.04 14.33 -27.41
N SER A 227 -8.19 14.56 -28.02
CA SER A 227 -8.73 15.89 -28.36
C SER A 227 -9.63 16.45 -27.24
N ALA A 228 -9.95 15.65 -26.22
CA ALA A 228 -10.74 16.07 -25.07
C ALA A 228 -10.18 17.34 -24.43
N THR A 229 -11.09 18.18 -23.93
CA THR A 229 -10.75 19.34 -23.12
C THR A 229 -11.14 19.10 -21.66
N ASN A 230 -10.36 19.67 -20.76
CA ASN A 230 -10.72 19.73 -19.35
C ASN A 230 -11.82 20.78 -19.07
N SER A 231 -12.23 20.91 -17.82
CA SER A 231 -13.32 21.81 -17.37
C SER A 231 -13.09 23.30 -17.66
N ILE A 232 -11.84 23.70 -17.88
CA ILE A 232 -11.47 25.09 -18.27
C ILE A 232 -11.16 25.25 -19.75
N GLY A 233 -11.47 24.23 -20.57
CA GLY A 233 -11.31 24.25 -22.02
C GLY A 233 -9.92 23.97 -22.55
N LEU A 234 -8.96 23.57 -21.69
CA LEU A 234 -7.60 23.22 -22.12
C LEU A 234 -7.53 21.76 -22.57
N LYS A 235 -6.78 21.51 -23.65
CA LYS A 235 -6.46 20.19 -24.15
C LYS A 235 -5.25 19.59 -23.42
N ALA A 236 -5.08 18.28 -23.49
CA ALA A 236 -3.98 17.59 -22.84
C ALA A 236 -2.60 18.17 -23.22
N TYR A 237 -2.37 18.50 -24.52
CA TYR A 237 -1.07 19.07 -24.93
C TYR A 237 -0.78 20.44 -24.32
N GLU A 238 -1.80 21.23 -23.97
CA GLU A 238 -1.64 22.56 -23.35
C GLU A 238 -1.27 22.39 -21.87
N VAL A 239 -1.98 21.51 -21.17
CA VAL A 239 -1.70 21.18 -19.75
C VAL A 239 -0.28 20.58 -19.63
N LEU A 240 0.06 19.61 -20.46
CA LEU A 240 1.38 18.98 -20.47
C LEU A 240 2.51 19.98 -20.80
N LYS A 241 2.26 20.96 -21.67
CA LYS A 241 3.20 22.04 -21.93
C LYS A 241 3.43 22.91 -20.69
N TYR A 242 2.34 23.26 -20.00
CA TYR A 242 2.41 24.04 -18.77
C TYR A 242 3.21 23.31 -17.69
N ASN A 243 3.04 21.99 -17.59
CA ASN A 243 3.76 21.12 -16.66
C ASN A 243 5.21 20.78 -17.09
N GLY A 244 5.69 21.34 -18.21
CA GLY A 244 7.07 21.15 -18.66
C GLY A 244 7.30 19.95 -19.60
N TYR A 245 6.29 19.16 -19.94
CA TYR A 245 6.40 18.00 -20.84
C TYR A 245 6.40 18.41 -22.32
N ASN A 246 7.33 19.28 -22.72
CA ASN A 246 7.35 19.95 -24.03
C ASN A 246 7.40 18.99 -25.23
N ASN A 247 8.14 17.88 -25.12
CA ASN A 247 8.25 16.89 -26.20
C ASN A 247 6.93 16.19 -26.45
N LEU A 248 6.25 15.76 -25.37
CA LEU A 248 4.95 15.09 -25.46
C LEU A 248 3.87 16.07 -25.92
N SER A 249 3.85 17.28 -25.38
CA SER A 249 2.96 18.36 -25.83
C SER A 249 3.09 18.61 -27.33
N THR A 250 4.33 18.74 -27.83
CA THR A 250 4.59 18.91 -29.26
C THR A 250 4.11 17.72 -30.10
N TYR A 251 4.29 16.51 -29.59
CA TYR A 251 3.81 15.30 -30.24
C TYR A 251 2.28 15.29 -30.38
N LEU A 252 1.53 15.49 -29.28
CA LEU A 252 0.06 15.53 -29.29
C LEU A 252 -0.48 16.66 -30.18
N ARG A 253 0.09 17.87 -30.09
CA ARG A 253 -0.31 19.02 -30.92
C ARG A 253 -0.15 18.77 -32.43
N LYS A 254 0.84 17.96 -32.83
CA LYS A 254 1.04 17.60 -34.25
C LYS A 254 -0.05 16.63 -34.75
N LEU A 255 -0.60 15.79 -33.88
CA LEU A 255 -1.67 14.85 -34.24
C LEU A 255 -2.99 15.57 -34.54
N GLU A 256 -3.29 16.65 -33.81
CA GLU A 256 -4.50 17.45 -34.03
C GLU A 256 -4.51 18.28 -35.33
N LYS A 257 -3.34 18.44 -35.96
CA LYS A 257 -3.22 19.18 -37.23
C LYS A 257 -3.35 18.28 -38.46
N LYS A 258 -3.50 16.98 -38.24
CA LYS A 258 -3.70 16.00 -39.32
C LYS A 258 -5.17 15.62 -39.47
#